data_0c9a67fdc4c32729e37dd098f9f78335
#
_entry.id   0c9a67fdc4c32729e37dd098f9f78335
#
_cell.length_a   1.000
_cell.length_b   1.000
_cell.length_c   1.000
_cell.angle_alpha   90.00
_cell.angle_beta   90.00
_cell.angle_gamma   90.00
#
_symmetry.space_group_name_H-M   'P 1'
#
loop_
_entity.id
_entity.type
_entity.pdbx_description
1 polymer ?
#
loop_
_entity_poly.entity_id
_entity_poly.type
_entity_poly.pdbx_seq_one_letter_code
_entity_poly.pdbx_strand_id
1 'polypeptide(L)'
;MSEYFISQIYPSDRRSLAQVDTLLQREGITRDGNLDYICAMRDENDAVIATGSCFGPTLRCFAVSSDHQGEGLLNEIITHLMEVQFSRGNTHLFLYTKTGSAKFFESLGFYEIARVDGKLVFMENRRNGFSGFLNALAKTKQDGVSAALVMNANPFTLGHQYLVETAAAQCDTLHLFILSEDASLVPFAVRKKLVQAGTAHISNVVLHDSGPYIISNATFPSYFLKDETAVIEGHARLDLAVFIKIAQALNVTARFVGEEPTSQVTGLYNKIMAKELP
;
A
#
# COMPACT_ATOMS: atom_id res chain seq x y z
N MET A 1 -26.60 7.73 -21.85
CA MET A 1 -25.22 8.24 -21.66
C MET A 1 -25.37 9.42 -20.73
N SER A 2 -24.68 9.43 -19.61
CA SER A 2 -24.74 10.55 -18.67
C SER A 2 -24.19 11.81 -19.39
N GLU A 3 -24.89 12.94 -19.20
CA GLU A 3 -24.40 14.25 -19.72
C GLU A 3 -23.26 14.82 -18.87
N TYR A 4 -22.69 14.01 -17.98
CA TYR A 4 -21.67 14.43 -17.02
C TYR A 4 -20.26 14.31 -17.61
N PHE A 5 -19.42 15.33 -17.35
CA PHE A 5 -18.04 15.36 -17.80
C PHE A 5 -17.06 15.18 -16.63
N ILE A 6 -16.07 14.31 -16.84
CA ILE A 6 -14.97 14.18 -15.90
C ILE A 6 -13.91 15.22 -16.22
N SER A 7 -13.52 16.01 -15.21
CA SER A 7 -12.46 17.00 -15.33
C SER A 7 -11.38 16.78 -14.28
N GLN A 8 -10.13 17.06 -14.65
CA GLN A 8 -9.03 17.09 -13.69
C GLN A 8 -9.18 18.30 -12.78
N ILE A 9 -8.92 18.10 -11.48
CA ILE A 9 -8.87 19.16 -10.48
C ILE A 9 -7.41 19.43 -10.14
N TYR A 10 -6.96 20.66 -10.35
CA TYR A 10 -5.60 21.07 -10.06
C TYR A 10 -5.45 21.59 -8.62
N PRO A 11 -4.26 21.48 -8.00
CA PRO A 11 -4.03 21.94 -6.62
C PRO A 11 -4.29 23.46 -6.42
N SER A 12 -4.23 24.25 -7.48
CA SER A 12 -4.54 25.69 -7.48
C SER A 12 -6.04 25.99 -7.45
N ASP A 13 -6.89 25.06 -7.85
CA ASP A 13 -8.36 25.24 -7.87
C ASP A 13 -8.96 24.94 -6.50
N ARG A 14 -8.83 25.88 -5.59
CA ARG A 14 -9.32 25.77 -4.21
C ARG A 14 -10.84 25.57 -4.13
N ARG A 15 -11.61 26.14 -5.07
CA ARG A 15 -13.07 26.01 -5.08
C ARG A 15 -13.48 24.56 -5.38
N SER A 16 -12.94 23.99 -6.45
CA SER A 16 -13.23 22.59 -6.82
C SER A 16 -12.71 21.60 -5.77
N LEU A 17 -11.53 21.85 -5.19
CA LEU A 17 -11.03 21.02 -4.07
C LEU A 17 -11.96 21.06 -2.85
N ALA A 18 -12.51 22.22 -2.51
CA ALA A 18 -13.48 22.32 -1.40
C ALA A 18 -14.78 21.54 -1.68
N GLN A 19 -15.26 21.51 -2.94
CA GLN A 19 -16.41 20.70 -3.33
C GLN A 19 -16.09 19.20 -3.26
N VAL A 20 -14.91 18.79 -3.74
CA VAL A 20 -14.41 17.41 -3.61
C VAL A 20 -14.34 17.00 -2.13
N ASP A 21 -13.74 17.84 -1.28
CA ASP A 21 -13.66 17.58 0.17
C ASP A 21 -15.03 17.46 0.81
N THR A 22 -15.99 18.30 0.40
CA THR A 22 -17.37 18.24 0.88
C THR A 22 -18.05 16.93 0.51
N LEU A 23 -17.90 16.47 -0.75
CA LEU A 23 -18.45 15.19 -1.19
C LEU A 23 -17.80 14.03 -0.43
N LEU A 24 -16.47 13.99 -0.35
CA LEU A 24 -15.74 12.95 0.38
C LEU A 24 -16.19 12.86 1.83
N GLN A 25 -16.31 13.99 2.53
CA GLN A 25 -16.75 14.04 3.94
C GLN A 25 -18.17 13.52 4.13
N ARG A 26 -19.11 13.84 3.21
CA ARG A 26 -20.49 13.31 3.25
C ARG A 26 -20.50 11.78 3.14
N GLU A 27 -19.59 11.21 2.36
CA GLU A 27 -19.46 9.77 2.17
C GLU A 27 -18.52 9.10 3.21
N GLY A 28 -18.12 9.86 4.25
CA GLY A 28 -17.28 9.35 5.35
C GLY A 28 -15.84 9.06 4.93
N ILE A 29 -15.29 9.86 4.03
CA ILE A 29 -13.94 9.78 3.49
C ILE A 29 -13.23 11.11 3.70
N THR A 30 -11.94 11.05 4.04
CA THR A 30 -11.06 12.22 4.12
C THR A 30 -10.10 12.18 2.95
N ARG A 31 -9.84 13.32 2.27
CA ARG A 31 -8.89 13.34 1.16
C ARG A 31 -7.46 13.12 1.67
N ASP A 32 -6.72 12.17 1.05
CA ASP A 32 -5.29 11.99 1.30
C ASP A 32 -4.48 13.23 0.90
N GLY A 33 -3.43 13.55 1.66
CA GLY A 33 -2.62 14.73 1.44
C GLY A 33 -1.59 14.63 0.30
N ASN A 34 -1.30 13.41 -0.16
CA ASN A 34 -0.21 13.12 -1.11
C ASN A 34 -0.70 12.73 -2.51
N LEU A 35 -1.90 13.18 -2.91
CA LEU A 35 -2.46 12.84 -4.23
C LEU A 35 -1.73 13.57 -5.35
N ASP A 36 -1.44 12.86 -6.44
CA ASP A 36 -0.79 13.40 -7.65
C ASP A 36 -1.77 13.64 -8.82
N TYR A 37 -2.99 13.14 -8.68
CA TYR A 37 -4.09 13.37 -9.60
C TYR A 37 -5.42 13.32 -8.87
N ILE A 38 -6.30 14.26 -9.17
CA ILE A 38 -7.67 14.32 -8.67
C ILE A 38 -8.57 14.60 -9.86
N CYS A 39 -9.69 13.89 -9.99
CA CYS A 39 -10.74 14.21 -10.93
C CYS A 39 -12.11 14.31 -10.25
N ALA A 40 -12.99 15.03 -10.88
CA ALA A 40 -14.36 15.16 -10.43
C ALA A 40 -15.33 15.16 -11.63
N MET A 41 -16.51 14.64 -11.38
CA MET A 41 -17.67 14.70 -12.28
C MET A 41 -18.67 15.68 -11.68
N ARG A 42 -19.28 16.50 -12.53
CA ARG A 42 -20.21 17.57 -12.12
C ARG A 42 -21.56 17.38 -12.77
N ASP A 43 -22.59 17.82 -12.06
CA ASP A 43 -23.93 17.96 -12.60
C ASP A 43 -24.12 19.30 -13.35
N GLU A 44 -25.32 19.52 -13.85
CA GLU A 44 -25.72 20.74 -14.57
C GLU A 44 -25.65 22.02 -13.71
N ASN A 45 -25.63 21.88 -12.38
CA ASN A 45 -25.54 22.99 -11.40
C ASN A 45 -24.08 23.24 -10.95
N ASP A 46 -23.09 22.67 -11.62
CA ASP A 46 -21.66 22.74 -11.26
C ASP A 46 -21.33 22.10 -9.89
N ALA A 47 -22.19 21.25 -9.36
CA ALA A 47 -21.93 20.50 -8.14
C ALA A 47 -21.12 19.23 -8.41
N VAL A 48 -20.13 18.94 -7.59
CA VAL A 48 -19.35 17.69 -7.68
C VAL A 48 -20.20 16.53 -7.18
N ILE A 49 -20.54 15.61 -8.07
CA ILE A 49 -21.37 14.42 -7.80
C ILE A 49 -20.59 13.12 -7.73
N ALA A 50 -19.39 13.06 -8.31
CA ALA A 50 -18.46 11.95 -8.16
C ALA A 50 -17.02 12.45 -8.21
N THR A 51 -16.13 11.73 -7.55
CA THR A 51 -14.69 12.04 -7.51
C THR A 51 -13.86 10.78 -7.37
N GLY A 52 -12.61 10.87 -7.79
CA GLY A 52 -11.59 9.86 -7.59
C GLY A 52 -10.20 10.45 -7.78
N SER A 53 -9.20 9.77 -7.26
CA SER A 53 -7.83 10.29 -7.19
C SER A 53 -6.80 9.20 -7.36
N CYS A 54 -5.54 9.60 -7.58
CA CYS A 54 -4.39 8.70 -7.62
C CYS A 54 -3.25 9.21 -6.75
N PHE A 55 -2.44 8.27 -6.28
CA PHE A 55 -1.08 8.49 -5.80
C PHE A 55 -0.17 7.39 -6.32
N GLY A 56 0.81 7.74 -7.16
CA GLY A 56 1.58 6.74 -7.91
C GLY A 56 0.63 5.77 -8.64
N PRO A 57 0.85 4.46 -8.61
CA PRO A 57 -0.03 3.48 -9.25
C PRO A 57 -1.28 3.12 -8.41
N THR A 58 -1.56 3.82 -7.31
CA THR A 58 -2.67 3.50 -6.42
C THR A 58 -3.85 4.43 -6.66
N LEU A 59 -5.01 3.85 -6.94
CA LEU A 59 -6.28 4.57 -7.07
C LEU A 59 -6.89 4.79 -5.68
N ARG A 60 -7.37 6.02 -5.38
CA ARG A 60 -7.76 6.45 -4.03
C ARG A 60 -8.94 7.41 -4.01
N CYS A 61 -9.50 7.62 -2.82
CA CYS A 61 -10.46 8.67 -2.52
C CYS A 61 -11.66 8.68 -3.47
N PHE A 62 -12.29 7.53 -3.66
CA PHE A 62 -13.51 7.43 -4.48
C PHE A 62 -14.74 7.82 -3.68
N ALA A 63 -15.57 8.67 -4.24
CA ALA A 63 -16.91 8.95 -3.72
C ALA A 63 -17.88 9.24 -4.86
N VAL A 64 -19.13 8.81 -4.67
CA VAL A 64 -20.29 9.18 -5.48
C VAL A 64 -21.35 9.68 -4.53
N SER A 65 -21.94 10.83 -4.83
CA SER A 65 -23.04 11.38 -4.05
C SER A 65 -24.15 10.35 -3.86
N SER A 66 -24.69 10.26 -2.65
CA SER A 66 -25.80 9.35 -2.32
C SER A 66 -27.02 9.57 -3.21
N ASP A 67 -27.23 10.80 -3.73
CA ASP A 67 -28.33 11.14 -4.63
C ASP A 67 -28.13 10.60 -6.05
N HIS A 68 -26.91 10.19 -6.42
CA HIS A 68 -26.52 9.69 -7.73
C HIS A 68 -26.02 8.24 -7.72
N GLN A 69 -26.27 7.52 -6.63
CA GLN A 69 -25.90 6.10 -6.52
C GLN A 69 -26.76 5.25 -7.48
N GLY A 70 -26.11 4.26 -8.12
CA GLY A 70 -26.77 3.40 -9.10
C GLY A 70 -26.72 3.90 -10.55
N GLU A 71 -26.25 5.11 -10.83
CA GLU A 71 -26.10 5.67 -12.18
C GLU A 71 -24.84 5.21 -12.91
N GLY A 72 -23.97 4.43 -12.26
CA GLY A 72 -22.72 3.92 -12.85
C GLY A 72 -21.55 4.89 -12.80
N LEU A 73 -21.69 6.04 -12.11
CA LEU A 73 -20.66 7.10 -12.10
C LEU A 73 -19.31 6.63 -11.54
N LEU A 74 -19.33 5.72 -10.57
CA LEU A 74 -18.09 5.16 -10.02
C LEU A 74 -17.31 4.36 -11.07
N ASN A 75 -18.00 3.63 -11.96
CA ASN A 75 -17.36 2.92 -13.08
C ASN A 75 -16.66 3.90 -14.01
N GLU A 76 -17.32 5.01 -14.34
CA GLU A 76 -16.76 6.03 -15.23
C GLU A 76 -15.52 6.69 -14.61
N ILE A 77 -15.58 7.05 -13.31
CA ILE A 77 -14.43 7.60 -12.58
C ILE A 77 -13.25 6.61 -12.56
N ILE A 78 -13.51 5.33 -12.26
CA ILE A 78 -12.44 4.33 -12.21
C ILE A 78 -11.84 4.09 -13.60
N THR A 79 -12.66 3.98 -14.64
CA THR A 79 -12.20 3.83 -16.01
C THR A 79 -11.31 5.01 -16.42
N HIS A 80 -11.75 6.23 -16.15
CA HIS A 80 -10.96 7.43 -16.41
C HIS A 80 -9.60 7.41 -15.68
N LEU A 81 -9.60 7.05 -14.39
CA LEU A 81 -8.35 6.96 -13.62
C LEU A 81 -7.42 5.86 -14.17
N MET A 82 -7.95 4.73 -14.60
CA MET A 82 -7.15 3.68 -15.24
C MET A 82 -6.52 4.16 -16.55
N GLU A 83 -7.28 4.89 -17.39
CA GLU A 83 -6.77 5.49 -18.63
C GLU A 83 -5.66 6.50 -18.35
N VAL A 84 -5.83 7.37 -17.34
CA VAL A 84 -4.81 8.32 -16.89
C VAL A 84 -3.56 7.57 -16.44
N GLN A 85 -3.69 6.52 -15.66
CA GLN A 85 -2.56 5.73 -15.19
C GLN A 85 -1.86 4.99 -16.34
N PHE A 86 -2.62 4.43 -17.28
CA PHE A 86 -2.04 3.76 -18.46
C PHE A 86 -1.28 4.75 -19.34
N SER A 87 -1.79 5.98 -19.52
CA SER A 87 -1.07 7.03 -20.25
C SER A 87 0.24 7.46 -19.58
N ARG A 88 0.34 7.30 -18.25
CA ARG A 88 1.56 7.51 -17.46
C ARG A 88 2.51 6.30 -17.47
N GLY A 89 2.14 5.20 -18.13
CA GLY A 89 2.91 3.95 -18.18
C GLY A 89 2.67 3.02 -16.98
N ASN A 90 1.77 3.36 -16.07
CA ASN A 90 1.40 2.53 -14.92
C ASN A 90 0.34 1.50 -15.32
N THR A 91 0.76 0.29 -15.69
CA THR A 91 -0.16 -0.79 -16.08
C THR A 91 -0.51 -1.75 -14.94
N HIS A 92 0.21 -1.68 -13.82
CA HIS A 92 -0.08 -2.45 -12.61
C HIS A 92 -0.63 -1.49 -11.55
N LEU A 93 -1.94 -1.58 -11.31
CA LEU A 93 -2.67 -0.65 -10.46
C LEU A 93 -3.14 -1.33 -9.19
N PHE A 94 -3.22 -0.54 -8.14
CA PHE A 94 -3.63 -0.96 -6.81
C PHE A 94 -4.76 -0.10 -6.29
N LEU A 95 -5.56 -0.64 -5.38
CA LEU A 95 -6.51 0.13 -4.60
C LEU A 95 -6.73 -0.49 -3.22
N TYR A 96 -7.28 0.32 -2.34
CA TYR A 96 -7.74 -0.07 -1.01
C TYR A 96 -9.20 0.29 -0.89
N THR A 97 -9.99 -0.61 -0.32
CA THR A 97 -11.43 -0.41 -0.21
C THR A 97 -11.99 -1.01 1.07
N LYS A 98 -13.18 -0.57 1.47
CA LYS A 98 -13.94 -1.21 2.56
C LYS A 98 -14.35 -2.63 2.13
N THR A 99 -14.43 -3.56 3.07
CA THR A 99 -14.78 -4.96 2.78
C THR A 99 -16.11 -5.11 2.03
N GLY A 100 -17.10 -4.26 2.34
CA GLY A 100 -18.40 -4.26 1.66
C GLY A 100 -18.36 -3.86 0.19
N SER A 101 -17.34 -3.12 -0.23
CA SER A 101 -17.20 -2.64 -1.61
C SER A 101 -16.28 -3.51 -2.48
N ALA A 102 -15.61 -4.51 -1.91
CA ALA A 102 -14.64 -5.34 -2.64
C ALA A 102 -15.23 -6.03 -3.88
N LYS A 103 -16.45 -6.60 -3.76
CA LYS A 103 -17.14 -7.25 -4.88
C LYS A 103 -17.38 -6.32 -6.08
N PHE A 104 -17.62 -5.04 -5.83
CA PHE A 104 -17.76 -4.07 -6.89
C PHE A 104 -16.44 -3.92 -7.67
N PHE A 105 -15.31 -3.79 -6.98
CA PHE A 105 -13.99 -3.68 -7.64
C PHE A 105 -13.56 -4.99 -8.30
N GLU A 106 -13.98 -6.15 -7.78
CA GLU A 106 -13.80 -7.45 -8.46
C GLU A 106 -14.49 -7.47 -9.83
N SER A 107 -15.70 -6.90 -9.93
CA SER A 107 -16.41 -6.79 -11.22
C SER A 107 -15.71 -5.88 -12.24
N LEU A 108 -14.83 -5.00 -11.78
CA LEU A 108 -13.98 -4.12 -12.60
C LEU A 108 -12.60 -4.71 -12.90
N GLY A 109 -12.36 -5.98 -12.55
CA GLY A 109 -11.10 -6.67 -12.84
C GLY A 109 -10.00 -6.43 -11.83
N PHE A 110 -10.33 -6.03 -10.60
CA PHE A 110 -9.40 -6.03 -9.49
C PHE A 110 -9.49 -7.33 -8.71
N TYR A 111 -8.36 -7.79 -8.21
CA TYR A 111 -8.21 -9.07 -7.49
C TYR A 111 -7.65 -8.81 -6.10
N GLU A 112 -8.17 -9.52 -5.11
CA GLU A 112 -7.74 -9.38 -3.73
C GLU A 112 -6.32 -9.91 -3.51
N ILE A 113 -5.49 -9.08 -2.88
CA ILE A 113 -4.16 -9.43 -2.37
C ILE A 113 -4.26 -9.89 -0.92
N ALA A 114 -4.86 -9.04 -0.08
CA ALA A 114 -5.04 -9.29 1.36
C ALA A 114 -6.21 -8.47 1.91
N ARG A 115 -6.72 -8.89 3.07
CA ARG A 115 -7.79 -8.17 3.78
C ARG A 115 -7.56 -8.12 5.28
N VAL A 116 -8.17 -7.12 5.89
CA VAL A 116 -8.44 -7.04 7.33
C VAL A 116 -9.96 -7.07 7.48
N ASP A 117 -10.48 -8.17 8.01
CA ASP A 117 -11.91 -8.42 8.10
C ASP A 117 -12.67 -7.28 8.78
N GLY A 118 -13.80 -6.89 8.20
CA GLY A 118 -14.63 -5.77 8.65
C GLY A 118 -14.01 -4.38 8.48
N LYS A 119 -12.77 -4.27 8.00
CA LYS A 119 -12.06 -2.98 7.87
C LYS A 119 -11.74 -2.65 6.41
N LEU A 120 -10.79 -3.36 5.80
CA LEU A 120 -10.27 -3.00 4.49
C LEU A 120 -9.80 -4.21 3.67
N VAL A 121 -9.75 -4.01 2.35
CA VAL A 121 -9.22 -4.97 1.38
C VAL A 121 -8.21 -4.24 0.49
N PHE A 122 -7.06 -4.86 0.26
CA PHE A 122 -6.03 -4.44 -0.68
C PHE A 122 -6.17 -5.25 -1.96
N MET A 123 -6.22 -4.58 -3.10
CA MET A 123 -6.51 -5.19 -4.39
C MET A 123 -5.57 -4.69 -5.49
N GLU A 124 -5.38 -5.50 -6.54
CA GLU A 124 -4.61 -5.19 -7.74
C GLU A 124 -5.38 -5.53 -9.02
N ASN A 125 -5.07 -4.87 -10.13
CA ASN A 125 -5.68 -5.15 -11.44
C ASN A 125 -5.01 -6.30 -12.22
N ARG A 126 -4.14 -7.07 -11.58
CA ARG A 126 -3.49 -8.25 -12.18
C ARG A 126 -3.91 -9.53 -11.49
N ARG A 127 -4.58 -10.40 -12.23
CA ARG A 127 -5.09 -11.67 -11.70
C ARG A 127 -4.02 -12.52 -11.00
N ASN A 128 -2.81 -12.51 -11.51
CA ASN A 128 -1.70 -13.33 -11.01
C ASN A 128 -0.51 -12.47 -10.55
N GLY A 129 -0.72 -11.19 -10.21
CA GLY A 129 0.36 -10.29 -9.80
C GLY A 129 0.99 -10.76 -8.50
N PHE A 130 0.22 -10.82 -7.43
CA PHE A 130 0.70 -11.24 -6.12
C PHE A 130 1.12 -12.72 -6.09
N SER A 131 0.35 -13.62 -6.70
CA SER A 131 0.73 -15.04 -6.77
C SER A 131 2.04 -15.25 -7.57
N GLY A 132 2.26 -14.47 -8.63
CA GLY A 132 3.53 -14.45 -9.36
C GLY A 132 4.70 -13.97 -8.50
N PHE A 133 4.49 -12.94 -7.67
CA PHE A 133 5.48 -12.48 -6.71
C PHE A 133 5.81 -13.55 -5.67
N LEU A 134 4.81 -14.20 -5.06
CA LEU A 134 5.02 -15.30 -4.12
C LEU A 134 5.76 -16.48 -4.77
N ASN A 135 5.42 -16.84 -6.01
CA ASN A 135 6.11 -17.89 -6.74
C ASN A 135 7.57 -17.53 -7.06
N ALA A 136 7.88 -16.27 -7.30
CA ALA A 136 9.25 -15.81 -7.48
C ALA A 136 10.05 -15.90 -6.16
N LEU A 137 9.45 -15.50 -5.04
CA LEU A 137 10.05 -15.64 -3.71
C LEU A 137 10.29 -17.11 -3.35
N ALA A 138 9.34 -17.98 -3.61
CA ALA A 138 9.45 -19.42 -3.30
C ALA A 138 10.67 -20.09 -3.96
N LYS A 139 11.17 -19.56 -5.07
CA LYS A 139 12.40 -20.05 -5.73
C LYS A 139 13.68 -19.75 -4.95
N THR A 140 13.62 -18.83 -4.01
CA THR A 140 14.75 -18.45 -3.14
C THR A 140 14.71 -19.14 -1.77
N LYS A 141 13.68 -19.98 -1.54
CA LYS A 141 13.55 -20.79 -0.33
C LYS A 141 14.77 -21.70 -0.17
N GLN A 142 15.26 -21.82 1.05
CA GLN A 142 16.37 -22.69 1.41
C GLN A 142 15.94 -23.64 2.54
N ASP A 143 16.71 -24.70 2.73
CA ASP A 143 16.51 -25.64 3.84
C ASP A 143 17.00 -25.01 5.17
N GLY A 144 16.47 -25.52 6.28
CA GLY A 144 16.82 -25.04 7.61
C GLY A 144 15.88 -23.98 8.16
N VAL A 145 16.31 -23.31 9.22
CA VAL A 145 15.56 -22.23 9.91
C VAL A 145 15.62 -20.96 9.09
N SER A 146 14.48 -20.51 8.60
CA SER A 146 14.38 -19.28 7.83
C SER A 146 13.72 -18.19 8.66
N ALA A 147 14.31 -16.99 8.63
CA ALA A 147 13.76 -15.80 9.24
C ALA A 147 13.63 -14.66 8.23
N ALA A 148 12.86 -13.64 8.56
CA ALA A 148 12.72 -12.45 7.74
C ALA A 148 12.94 -11.16 8.52
N LEU A 149 13.40 -10.15 7.79
CA LEU A 149 13.53 -8.77 8.23
C LEU A 149 13.02 -7.84 7.12
N VAL A 150 12.25 -6.84 7.47
CA VAL A 150 11.76 -5.81 6.54
C VAL A 150 12.30 -4.47 7.01
N MET A 151 12.91 -3.69 6.11
CA MET A 151 13.41 -2.35 6.43
C MET A 151 13.25 -1.35 5.30
N ASN A 152 13.08 -0.10 5.68
CA ASN A 152 13.15 1.01 4.74
C ASN A 152 14.61 1.42 4.46
N ALA A 153 15.46 1.38 5.49
CA ALA A 153 16.89 1.73 5.42
C ALA A 153 17.15 3.11 4.79
N ASN A 154 16.56 4.16 5.30
CA ASN A 154 16.54 5.52 4.75
C ASN A 154 17.35 6.55 5.59
N PRO A 155 18.71 6.57 5.53
CA PRO A 155 19.60 5.62 4.85
C PRO A 155 19.86 4.35 5.67
N PHE A 156 20.64 3.42 5.10
CA PHE A 156 21.18 2.27 5.82
C PHE A 156 22.27 2.75 6.81
N THR A 157 22.11 2.40 8.10
CA THR A 157 22.99 2.83 9.19
C THR A 157 23.65 1.65 9.90
N LEU A 158 24.61 1.90 10.79
CA LEU A 158 25.20 0.86 11.63
C LEU A 158 24.17 0.14 12.52
N GLY A 159 23.09 0.82 12.94
CA GLY A 159 21.98 0.19 13.65
C GLY A 159 21.23 -0.83 12.79
N HIS A 160 21.01 -0.51 11.52
CA HIS A 160 20.44 -1.47 10.56
C HIS A 160 21.38 -2.66 10.34
N GLN A 161 22.67 -2.41 10.18
CA GLN A 161 23.68 -3.47 10.03
C GLN A 161 23.68 -4.40 11.23
N TYR A 162 23.75 -3.85 12.45
CA TYR A 162 23.69 -4.62 13.69
C TYR A 162 22.44 -5.49 13.79
N LEU A 163 21.28 -4.96 13.40
CA LEU A 163 20.03 -5.72 13.38
C LEU A 163 20.10 -6.89 12.41
N VAL A 164 20.64 -6.68 11.19
CA VAL A 164 20.82 -7.75 10.19
C VAL A 164 21.79 -8.81 10.69
N GLU A 165 22.94 -8.43 11.25
CA GLU A 165 23.93 -9.35 11.82
C GLU A 165 23.35 -10.18 12.97
N THR A 166 22.61 -9.52 13.86
CA THR A 166 21.94 -10.19 15.00
C THR A 166 20.87 -11.18 14.54
N ALA A 167 20.08 -10.82 13.54
CA ALA A 167 19.04 -11.69 12.98
C ALA A 167 19.68 -12.88 12.22
N ALA A 168 20.69 -12.62 11.39
CA ALA A 168 21.37 -13.63 10.61
C ALA A 168 22.09 -14.68 11.47
N ALA A 169 22.59 -14.28 12.65
CA ALA A 169 23.22 -15.20 13.61
C ALA A 169 22.22 -16.20 14.26
N GLN A 170 20.91 -15.99 14.10
CA GLN A 170 19.87 -16.80 14.75
C GLN A 170 19.09 -17.69 13.77
N CYS A 171 19.50 -17.75 12.49
CA CYS A 171 18.83 -18.55 11.48
C CYS A 171 19.83 -19.07 10.44
N ASP A 172 19.43 -20.10 9.68
CA ASP A 172 20.22 -20.62 8.57
C ASP A 172 20.09 -19.72 7.33
N THR A 173 18.93 -19.05 7.15
CA THR A 173 18.68 -18.09 6.07
C THR A 173 17.90 -16.90 6.58
N LEU A 174 18.42 -15.70 6.34
CA LEU A 174 17.72 -14.44 6.59
C LEU A 174 17.23 -13.83 5.28
N HIS A 175 15.91 -13.79 5.09
CA HIS A 175 15.26 -13.08 3.97
C HIS A 175 15.11 -11.60 4.34
N LEU A 176 15.92 -10.75 3.74
CA LEU A 176 15.95 -9.32 3.99
C LEU A 176 15.19 -8.56 2.90
N PHE A 177 14.04 -7.99 3.24
CA PHE A 177 13.22 -7.18 2.34
C PHE A 177 13.55 -5.70 2.47
N ILE A 178 13.79 -5.04 1.35
CA ILE A 178 13.98 -3.59 1.28
C ILE A 178 12.70 -2.99 0.67
N LEU A 179 12.10 -2.01 1.35
CA LEU A 179 10.91 -1.33 0.84
C LEU A 179 11.22 -0.65 -0.49
N SER A 180 10.48 -1.02 -1.54
CA SER A 180 10.73 -0.57 -2.91
C SER A 180 10.21 0.82 -3.23
N GLU A 181 9.44 1.43 -2.33
CA GLU A 181 8.85 2.75 -2.53
C GLU A 181 9.89 3.87 -2.58
N ASP A 182 9.70 4.84 -3.48
CA ASP A 182 10.53 6.05 -3.60
C ASP A 182 9.93 7.27 -2.87
N ALA A 183 9.07 7.04 -1.86
CA ALA A 183 8.54 8.09 -0.98
C ALA A 183 9.54 8.54 0.12
N SER A 184 10.75 7.99 0.13
CA SER A 184 11.80 8.25 1.10
C SER A 184 12.78 9.32 0.63
N LEU A 185 13.53 9.95 1.58
CA LEU A 185 14.56 10.92 1.27
C LEU A 185 15.67 10.35 0.37
N VAL A 186 16.06 9.09 0.63
CA VAL A 186 17.06 8.38 -0.17
C VAL A 186 16.35 7.47 -1.18
N PRO A 187 16.60 7.63 -2.51
CA PRO A 187 15.98 6.81 -3.53
C PRO A 187 16.20 5.31 -3.33
N PHE A 188 15.22 4.48 -3.70
CA PHE A 188 15.27 3.02 -3.54
C PHE A 188 16.55 2.39 -4.09
N ALA A 189 16.97 2.76 -5.31
CA ALA A 189 18.16 2.22 -5.92
C ALA A 189 19.45 2.49 -5.10
N VAL A 190 19.51 3.65 -4.42
CA VAL A 190 20.64 3.98 -3.53
C VAL A 190 20.55 3.20 -2.22
N ARG A 191 19.37 3.14 -1.61
CA ARG A 191 19.14 2.35 -0.38
C ARG A 191 19.51 0.87 -0.59
N LYS A 192 19.08 0.29 -1.71
CA LYS A 192 19.39 -1.09 -2.07
C LYS A 192 20.92 -1.32 -2.18
N LYS A 193 21.66 -0.42 -2.86
CA LYS A 193 23.11 -0.50 -2.95
C LYS A 193 23.80 -0.41 -1.58
N LEU A 194 23.32 0.49 -0.70
CA LEU A 194 23.87 0.64 0.64
C LEU A 194 23.64 -0.62 1.48
N VAL A 195 22.45 -1.20 1.44
CA VAL A 195 22.13 -2.45 2.12
C VAL A 195 23.00 -3.58 1.57
N GLN A 196 23.11 -3.74 0.26
CA GLN A 196 23.97 -4.75 -0.37
C GLN A 196 25.42 -4.65 0.08
N ALA A 197 25.98 -3.43 0.10
CA ALA A 197 27.35 -3.20 0.52
C ALA A 197 27.53 -3.47 2.04
N GLY A 198 26.59 -3.01 2.85
CA GLY A 198 26.66 -3.16 4.32
C GLY A 198 26.39 -4.57 4.83
N THR A 199 25.82 -5.46 3.99
CA THR A 199 25.51 -6.85 4.34
C THR A 199 26.34 -7.88 3.56
N ALA A 200 27.25 -7.43 2.69
CA ALA A 200 28.02 -8.31 1.79
C ALA A 200 28.90 -9.35 2.51
N HIS A 201 29.27 -9.09 3.76
CA HIS A 201 30.06 -10.00 4.59
C HIS A 201 29.21 -11.10 5.28
N ILE A 202 27.88 -11.05 5.16
CA ILE A 202 26.96 -11.98 5.82
C ILE A 202 26.47 -12.98 4.78
N SER A 203 26.95 -14.22 4.85
CA SER A 203 26.78 -15.22 3.79
C SER A 203 25.38 -15.81 3.68
N ASN A 204 24.58 -15.74 4.76
CA ASN A 204 23.22 -16.33 4.82
C ASN A 204 22.10 -15.31 4.65
N VAL A 205 22.38 -14.12 4.11
CA VAL A 205 21.37 -13.11 3.79
C VAL A 205 20.93 -13.23 2.33
N VAL A 206 19.62 -13.36 2.12
CA VAL A 206 18.98 -13.32 0.80
C VAL A 206 18.21 -12.02 0.68
N LEU A 207 18.65 -11.13 -0.22
CA LEU A 207 18.03 -9.82 -0.43
C LEU A 207 16.82 -9.91 -1.35
N HIS A 208 15.75 -9.23 -0.97
CA HIS A 208 14.52 -9.09 -1.76
C HIS A 208 14.10 -7.64 -1.89
N ASP A 209 13.58 -7.30 -3.05
CA ASP A 209 12.79 -6.09 -3.24
C ASP A 209 11.36 -6.37 -2.73
N SER A 210 10.79 -5.47 -1.93
CA SER A 210 9.42 -5.67 -1.43
C SER A 210 8.36 -5.62 -2.55
N GLY A 211 8.75 -5.07 -3.69
CA GLY A 211 7.79 -4.74 -4.73
C GLY A 211 6.72 -3.78 -4.20
N PRO A 212 5.54 -3.80 -4.79
CA PRO A 212 4.41 -2.95 -4.38
C PRO A 212 3.57 -3.55 -3.25
N TYR A 213 3.96 -4.71 -2.70
CA TYR A 213 3.13 -5.50 -1.80
C TYR A 213 3.38 -5.23 -0.32
N ILE A 214 4.62 -4.92 0.08
CA ILE A 214 4.95 -4.46 1.43
C ILE A 214 4.97 -2.94 1.40
N ILE A 215 4.06 -2.33 2.14
CA ILE A 215 3.73 -0.92 2.06
C ILE A 215 4.33 -0.19 3.25
N SER A 216 4.89 1.00 3.02
CA SER A 216 5.31 1.86 4.13
C SER A 216 4.12 2.60 4.76
N ASN A 217 4.28 3.01 6.01
CA ASN A 217 3.30 3.87 6.67
C ASN A 217 3.09 5.21 5.94
N ALA A 218 4.12 5.70 5.24
CA ALA A 218 4.06 6.98 4.51
C ALA A 218 3.16 6.94 3.27
N THR A 219 2.95 5.76 2.69
CA THR A 219 2.15 5.58 1.47
C THR A 219 0.85 4.85 1.73
N PHE A 220 0.65 4.33 2.94
CA PHE A 220 -0.60 3.68 3.31
C PHE A 220 -1.77 4.67 3.24
N PRO A 221 -2.88 4.31 2.59
CA PRO A 221 -4.03 5.20 2.45
C PRO A 221 -4.79 5.34 3.77
N SER A 222 -5.03 6.58 4.19
CA SER A 222 -5.71 6.89 5.44
C SER A 222 -7.16 7.35 5.25
N TYR A 223 -7.58 7.63 4.04
CA TYR A 223 -8.78 8.35 3.67
C TYR A 223 -10.12 7.76 4.17
N PHE A 224 -10.19 6.49 4.52
CA PHE A 224 -11.41 5.83 5.00
C PHE A 224 -11.32 5.37 6.47
N LEU A 225 -10.26 5.73 7.19
CA LEU A 225 -10.05 5.40 8.60
C LEU A 225 -10.34 6.61 9.49
N LYS A 226 -10.88 6.35 10.69
CA LYS A 226 -11.48 7.40 11.53
C LYS A 226 -10.46 8.31 12.22
N ASP A 227 -9.31 7.77 12.59
CA ASP A 227 -8.30 8.46 13.38
C ASP A 227 -6.92 7.82 13.15
N GLU A 228 -5.89 8.46 13.65
CA GLU A 228 -4.49 8.07 13.49
C GLU A 228 -4.19 6.66 14.04
N THR A 229 -4.80 6.29 15.15
CA THR A 229 -4.64 4.95 15.76
C THR A 229 -5.24 3.89 14.84
N ALA A 230 -6.45 4.13 14.31
CA ALA A 230 -7.10 3.24 13.35
C ALA A 230 -6.28 3.08 12.05
N VAL A 231 -5.60 4.15 11.60
CA VAL A 231 -4.69 4.11 10.44
C VAL A 231 -3.51 3.19 10.71
N ILE A 232 -2.82 3.37 11.86
CA ILE A 232 -1.66 2.55 12.24
C ILE A 232 -2.07 1.08 12.41
N GLU A 233 -3.18 0.81 13.10
CA GLU A 233 -3.70 -0.56 13.26
C GLU A 233 -4.10 -1.20 11.93
N GLY A 234 -4.79 -0.46 11.07
CA GLY A 234 -5.20 -0.93 9.74
C GLY A 234 -3.98 -1.28 8.87
N HIS A 235 -2.96 -0.41 8.88
CA HIS A 235 -1.71 -0.64 8.18
C HIS A 235 -0.98 -1.87 8.72
N ALA A 236 -0.75 -1.95 10.04
CA ALA A 236 -0.04 -3.06 10.65
C ALA A 236 -0.70 -4.42 10.35
N ARG A 237 -2.03 -4.50 10.50
CA ARG A 237 -2.77 -5.74 10.22
C ARG A 237 -2.77 -6.12 8.76
N LEU A 238 -2.86 -5.14 7.84
CA LEU A 238 -2.79 -5.43 6.41
C LEU A 238 -1.39 -5.90 6.01
N ASP A 239 -0.34 -5.23 6.51
CA ASP A 239 1.04 -5.66 6.28
C ASP A 239 1.25 -7.09 6.79
N LEU A 240 0.74 -7.43 7.97
CA LEU A 240 0.80 -8.78 8.50
C LEU A 240 0.05 -9.80 7.64
N ALA A 241 -1.14 -9.44 7.13
CA ALA A 241 -1.93 -10.31 6.25
C ALA A 241 -1.18 -10.60 4.93
N VAL A 242 -0.46 -9.63 4.39
CA VAL A 242 0.44 -9.82 3.23
C VAL A 242 1.66 -10.63 3.63
N PHE A 243 2.31 -10.25 4.75
CA PHE A 243 3.54 -10.89 5.20
C PHE A 243 3.36 -12.36 5.54
N ILE A 244 2.25 -12.78 6.15
CA ILE A 244 1.94 -14.19 6.43
C ILE A 244 2.00 -15.03 5.14
N LYS A 245 1.45 -14.53 4.03
CA LYS A 245 1.51 -15.22 2.73
C LYS A 245 2.94 -15.30 2.18
N ILE A 246 3.74 -14.25 2.39
CA ILE A 246 5.17 -14.22 2.04
C ILE A 246 5.95 -15.23 2.90
N ALA A 247 5.71 -15.23 4.21
CA ALA A 247 6.35 -16.14 5.16
C ALA A 247 6.06 -17.61 4.80
N GLN A 248 4.82 -17.93 4.45
CA GLN A 248 4.43 -19.27 3.98
C GLN A 248 5.18 -19.66 2.70
N ALA A 249 5.30 -18.77 1.73
CA ALA A 249 6.00 -19.03 0.47
C ALA A 249 7.50 -19.30 0.68
N LEU A 250 8.12 -18.65 1.67
CA LEU A 250 9.54 -18.78 2.00
C LEU A 250 9.84 -19.76 3.14
N ASN A 251 8.81 -20.31 3.79
CA ASN A 251 8.93 -21.13 4.99
C ASN A 251 9.59 -20.39 6.17
N VAL A 252 9.32 -19.08 6.28
CA VAL A 252 9.82 -18.23 7.36
C VAL A 252 9.07 -18.54 8.65
N THR A 253 9.80 -18.74 9.74
CA THR A 253 9.27 -19.06 11.07
C THR A 253 9.46 -17.93 12.09
N ALA A 254 10.25 -16.90 11.77
CA ALA A 254 10.48 -15.76 12.63
C ALA A 254 10.58 -14.46 11.81
N ARG A 255 10.06 -13.35 12.35
CA ARG A 255 10.25 -12.00 11.80
C ARG A 255 11.00 -11.15 12.83
N PHE A 256 12.17 -10.67 12.46
CA PHE A 256 12.93 -9.73 13.27
C PHE A 256 12.47 -8.30 13.01
N VAL A 257 12.49 -7.48 14.06
CA VAL A 257 12.13 -6.06 14.00
C VAL A 257 13.08 -5.25 14.88
N GLY A 258 13.34 -4.01 14.48
CA GLY A 258 14.06 -3.05 15.31
C GLY A 258 13.15 -2.44 16.37
N GLU A 259 13.68 -2.17 17.55
CA GLU A 259 13.03 -1.32 18.53
C GLU A 259 13.35 0.15 18.22
N GLU A 260 12.30 0.97 18.10
CA GLU A 260 12.42 2.43 18.01
C GLU A 260 11.70 3.06 19.21
N PRO A 261 12.35 3.17 20.35
CA PRO A 261 11.69 3.54 21.61
C PRO A 261 11.06 4.95 21.57
N THR A 262 11.50 5.81 20.65
CA THR A 262 10.97 7.15 20.46
C THR A 262 9.78 7.21 19.47
N SER A 263 9.53 6.14 18.71
CA SER A 263 8.46 6.08 17.73
C SER A 263 7.21 5.37 18.30
N GLN A 264 6.16 6.14 18.59
CA GLN A 264 4.87 5.57 19.00
C GLN A 264 4.26 4.66 17.92
N VAL A 265 4.44 5.02 16.65
CA VAL A 265 3.95 4.25 15.49
C VAL A 265 4.61 2.88 15.47
N THR A 266 5.96 2.83 15.52
CA THR A 266 6.71 1.57 15.53
C THR A 266 6.38 0.73 16.78
N GLY A 267 6.23 1.36 17.93
CA GLY A 267 5.87 0.67 19.19
C GLY A 267 4.49 0.01 19.10
N LEU A 268 3.49 0.67 18.54
CA LEU A 268 2.16 0.08 18.34
C LEU A 268 2.19 -1.03 17.29
N TYR A 269 2.88 -0.80 16.18
CA TYR A 269 3.08 -1.79 15.13
C TYR A 269 3.72 -3.08 15.65
N ASN A 270 4.81 -2.97 16.43
CA ASN A 270 5.51 -4.12 17.03
C ASN A 270 4.62 -4.88 18.00
N LYS A 271 3.78 -4.18 18.80
CA LYS A 271 2.80 -4.82 19.70
C LYS A 271 1.75 -5.64 18.93
N ILE A 272 1.26 -5.11 17.82
CA ILE A 272 0.28 -5.82 16.97
C ILE A 272 0.95 -7.06 16.36
N MET A 273 2.18 -6.93 15.84
CA MET A 273 2.93 -8.07 15.31
C MET A 273 3.12 -9.18 16.35
N ALA A 274 3.60 -8.83 17.54
CA ALA A 274 3.83 -9.80 18.61
C ALA A 274 2.55 -10.54 19.06
N LYS A 275 1.37 -9.92 18.84
CA LYS A 275 0.07 -10.51 19.17
C LYS A 275 -0.50 -11.39 18.06
N GLU A 276 -0.27 -11.04 16.80
CA GLU A 276 -0.97 -11.62 15.65
C GLU A 276 -0.09 -12.58 14.83
N LEU A 277 1.24 -12.51 14.95
CA LEU A 277 2.13 -13.54 14.40
C LEU A 277 2.17 -14.74 15.33
N PRO A 278 2.11 -15.98 14.77
CA PRO A 278 2.17 -17.21 15.55
C PRO A 278 3.52 -17.43 16.24
#